data_bd38f16ebc4d1f597c8e5326800cfceb
#
_entry.id   bd38f16ebc4d1f597c8e5326800cfceb
#
_cell.length_a   1.000
_cell.length_b   1.000
_cell.length_c   1.000
_cell.angle_alpha   90.00
_cell.angle_beta   90.00
_cell.angle_gamma   90.00
#
_symmetry.space_group_name_H-M   'P 1'
#
loop_
_entity.id
_entity.type
_entity.pdbx_description
1 polymer ?
#
loop_
_entity_poly.entity_id
_entity_poly.type
_entity_poly.pdbx_seq_one_letter_code
_entity_poly.pdbx_strand_id
1 'polypeptide(L)'
;CSDDDDDDKSINVPESVVQALKQKYPSATGIEWEQKGTYFVADCWLDGKESNIWFDPNANWLMTESEIFWNDLPEAVQTAFGSGEYANWVQDDYYFLLYPLQPMQYVIEVKQGNQKYQLFYSEDGGLMNTVNVTGKDDTIYPPKV
;
A
#
# COMPACT_ATOMS: atom_id res chain seq x y z
N CYS A 1 11.24 20.62 -18.31
CA CYS A 1 11.15 20.78 -17.87
C CYS A 1 10.88 21.13 -17.18
N SER A 2 10.87 21.20 -17.08
CA SER A 2 10.67 21.74 -16.52
C SER A 2 10.35 22.04 -15.39
N ASP A 3 10.00 22.44 -15.07
CA ASP A 3 9.63 23.21 -14.07
C ASP A 3 8.70 22.53 -13.25
N ASP A 4 7.84 22.01 -13.76
CA ASP A 4 6.98 21.24 -13.10
C ASP A 4 7.73 20.27 -12.35
N ASP A 5 8.82 19.91 -12.76
CA ASP A 5 9.61 18.99 -12.04
C ASP A 5 10.04 19.56 -10.76
N ASP A 6 9.79 20.77 -10.51
CA ASP A 6 10.22 21.38 -9.31
C ASP A 6 9.79 20.61 -8.10
N ASP A 7 8.59 20.11 -8.13
CA ASP A 7 8.12 19.36 -6.98
C ASP A 7 8.97 18.14 -6.75
N ASP A 8 9.28 17.46 -7.82
CA ASP A 8 10.07 16.28 -7.70
C ASP A 8 11.43 16.61 -7.20
N LYS A 9 11.92 17.77 -7.58
CA LYS A 9 13.25 18.15 -7.17
C LYS A 9 13.34 18.44 -5.72
N SER A 10 12.23 18.64 -5.06
CA SER A 10 12.28 18.90 -3.63
C SER A 10 12.70 17.66 -2.86
N ILE A 11 12.72 16.49 -3.51
CA ILE A 11 13.10 15.27 -2.85
C ILE A 11 14.41 14.76 -3.40
N ASN A 12 15.31 14.44 -2.49
CA ASN A 12 16.60 13.93 -2.84
C ASN A 12 16.63 12.45 -2.55
N VAL A 13 16.31 11.65 -3.54
CA VAL A 13 16.28 10.20 -3.36
C VAL A 13 17.67 9.65 -3.63
N PRO A 14 18.26 8.91 -2.69
CA PRO A 14 19.58 8.31 -2.93
C PRO A 14 19.57 7.42 -4.16
N GLU A 15 20.68 7.44 -4.91
CA GLU A 15 20.76 6.62 -6.11
C GLU A 15 20.59 5.15 -5.77
N SER A 16 21.08 4.71 -4.60
CA SER A 16 20.94 3.32 -4.21
C SER A 16 19.47 2.90 -4.09
N VAL A 17 18.61 3.82 -3.63
CA VAL A 17 17.18 3.55 -3.52
C VAL A 17 16.55 3.46 -4.91
N VAL A 18 16.94 4.38 -5.79
CA VAL A 18 16.43 4.35 -7.17
C VAL A 18 16.82 3.03 -7.85
N GLN A 19 18.06 2.59 -7.67
CA GLN A 19 18.51 1.35 -8.26
C GLN A 19 17.80 0.15 -7.65
N ALA A 20 17.52 0.19 -6.34
CA ALA A 20 16.81 -0.90 -5.68
C ALA A 20 15.43 -1.08 -6.29
N LEU A 21 14.74 0.02 -6.60
CA LEU A 21 13.44 -0.07 -7.24
C LEU A 21 13.57 -0.71 -8.62
N LYS A 22 14.55 -0.27 -9.41
CA LYS A 22 14.71 -0.80 -10.76
C LYS A 22 15.04 -2.28 -10.75
N GLN A 23 15.80 -2.73 -9.77
CA GLN A 23 16.15 -4.12 -9.67
C GLN A 23 14.97 -4.97 -9.24
N LYS A 24 14.18 -4.46 -8.31
CA LYS A 24 13.07 -5.24 -7.81
C LYS A 24 11.90 -5.25 -8.79
N TYR A 25 11.61 -4.11 -9.40
CA TYR A 25 10.46 -3.97 -10.29
C TYR A 25 10.89 -3.26 -11.58
N PRO A 26 11.59 -3.96 -12.44
CA PRO A 26 12.06 -3.31 -13.69
C PRO A 26 10.93 -2.85 -14.61
N SER A 27 9.73 -3.38 -14.42
CA SER A 27 8.60 -2.99 -15.26
C SER A 27 7.79 -1.82 -14.69
N ALA A 28 8.19 -1.27 -13.54
CA ALA A 28 7.47 -0.15 -12.95
C ALA A 28 7.55 1.07 -13.88
N THR A 29 6.40 1.74 -14.05
CA THR A 29 6.32 2.92 -14.91
C THR A 29 5.65 4.06 -14.16
N GLY A 30 5.79 5.29 -14.69
CA GLY A 30 5.14 6.45 -14.10
C GLY A 30 5.64 6.75 -12.71
N ILE A 31 6.93 6.54 -12.46
CA ILE A 31 7.47 6.60 -11.12
C ILE A 31 7.57 8.02 -10.60
N GLU A 32 6.97 8.28 -9.46
CA GLU A 32 7.13 9.55 -8.74
C GLU A 32 7.56 9.21 -7.32
N TRP A 33 8.54 9.93 -6.82
CA TRP A 33 9.08 9.65 -5.50
C TRP A 33 8.52 10.60 -4.46
N GLU A 34 8.24 10.07 -3.29
CA GLU A 34 7.82 10.84 -2.13
C GLU A 34 8.68 10.45 -0.95
N GLN A 35 8.75 11.33 0.02
CA GLN A 35 9.42 11.02 1.27
C GLN A 35 8.41 11.13 2.38
N LYS A 36 8.26 10.07 3.17
CA LYS A 36 7.35 10.04 4.31
C LYS A 36 8.17 9.68 5.54
N GLY A 37 8.45 10.69 6.38
CA GLY A 37 9.38 10.48 7.47
C GLY A 37 10.75 10.17 6.92
N THR A 38 11.33 9.07 7.32
CA THR A 38 12.62 8.64 6.79
C THR A 38 12.48 7.70 5.60
N TYR A 39 11.24 7.33 5.24
CA TYR A 39 11.01 6.38 4.14
C TYR A 39 11.01 7.09 2.80
N PHE A 40 11.46 6.39 1.78
CA PHE A 40 11.29 6.82 0.39
C PHE A 40 10.24 5.92 -0.26
N VAL A 41 9.26 6.52 -0.89
CA VAL A 41 8.13 5.80 -1.45
C VAL A 41 8.05 6.09 -2.95
N ALA A 42 8.05 5.04 -3.75
CA ALA A 42 7.86 5.18 -5.20
C ALA A 42 6.39 4.96 -5.51
N ASP A 43 5.74 6.00 -6.01
CA ASP A 43 4.36 5.93 -6.47
C ASP A 43 4.44 5.63 -7.95
N CYS A 44 3.90 4.51 -8.38
CA CYS A 44 4.11 4.06 -9.76
C CYS A 44 3.02 3.08 -10.17
N TRP A 45 3.12 2.62 -11.41
CA TRP A 45 2.24 1.58 -11.93
C TRP A 45 3.02 0.27 -12.03
N LEU A 46 2.44 -0.80 -11.49
CA LEU A 46 2.99 -2.15 -11.57
C LEU A 46 1.91 -3.05 -12.16
N ASP A 47 2.17 -3.61 -13.35
CA ASP A 47 1.23 -4.55 -13.96
C ASP A 47 -0.19 -3.98 -14.03
N GLY A 48 -0.28 -2.68 -14.33
CA GLY A 48 -1.56 -2.02 -14.47
C GLY A 48 -2.22 -1.62 -13.15
N LYS A 49 -1.52 -1.74 -12.03
CA LYS A 49 -2.05 -1.38 -10.71
C LYS A 49 -1.30 -0.21 -10.14
N GLU A 50 -2.04 0.74 -9.58
CA GLU A 50 -1.40 1.83 -8.85
C GLU A 50 -0.76 1.26 -7.61
N SER A 51 0.51 1.56 -7.42
CA SER A 51 1.30 0.93 -6.36
C SER A 51 2.19 1.92 -5.66
N ASN A 52 2.47 1.64 -4.41
CA ASN A 52 3.43 2.39 -3.60
C ASN A 52 4.45 1.41 -3.09
N ILE A 53 5.72 1.69 -3.36
CA ILE A 53 6.80 0.79 -3.00
C ILE A 53 7.71 1.51 -2.02
N TRP A 54 7.87 0.95 -0.84
CA TRP A 54 8.51 1.62 0.29
C TRP A 54 9.92 1.10 0.51
N PHE A 55 10.85 2.03 0.71
CA PHE A 55 12.25 1.73 0.99
C PHE A 55 12.73 2.54 2.18
N ASP A 56 13.70 2.01 2.91
CA ASP A 56 14.36 2.82 3.93
C ASP A 56 15.55 3.54 3.28
N PRO A 57 16.22 4.44 4.03
CA PRO A 57 17.33 5.19 3.44
C PRO A 57 18.51 4.32 3.01
N ASN A 58 18.58 3.09 3.47
CA ASN A 58 19.66 2.16 3.09
C ASN A 58 19.27 1.30 1.90
N ALA A 59 18.19 1.66 1.20
CA ALA A 59 17.74 0.96 0.01
C ALA A 59 17.18 -0.44 0.29
N ASN A 60 16.75 -0.69 1.51
CA ASN A 60 16.06 -1.94 1.82
C ASN A 60 14.58 -1.80 1.47
N TRP A 61 14.07 -2.77 0.74
CA TRP A 61 12.65 -2.81 0.41
C TRP A 61 11.85 -3.23 1.63
N LEU A 62 10.83 -2.49 1.95
CA LEU A 62 10.05 -2.71 3.16
C LEU A 62 8.63 -3.17 2.89
N MET A 63 8.00 -2.69 1.82
CA MET A 63 6.61 -3.03 1.57
C MET A 63 6.24 -2.58 0.16
N THR A 64 5.37 -3.34 -0.48
CA THR A 64 4.70 -2.93 -1.72
C THR A 64 3.21 -2.96 -1.48
N GLU A 65 2.54 -1.86 -1.75
CA GLU A 65 1.10 -1.76 -1.65
C GLU A 65 0.56 -1.56 -3.07
N SER A 66 -0.39 -2.38 -3.49
CA SER A 66 -1.01 -2.24 -4.81
C SER A 66 -2.51 -2.20 -4.65
N GLU A 67 -3.14 -1.28 -5.39
CA GLU A 67 -4.59 -1.16 -5.39
C GLU A 67 -5.18 -2.25 -6.28
N ILE A 68 -6.20 -2.92 -5.80
CA ILE A 68 -6.84 -4.02 -6.52
C ILE A 68 -8.35 -3.83 -6.50
N PHE A 69 -9.06 -4.74 -7.14
CA PHE A 69 -10.51 -4.75 -7.15
C PHE A 69 -11.02 -5.88 -6.27
N TRP A 70 -12.31 -5.80 -5.92
CA TRP A 70 -12.93 -6.84 -5.10
C TRP A 70 -12.66 -8.24 -5.67
N ASN A 71 -12.76 -8.38 -7.00
CA ASN A 71 -12.58 -9.69 -7.62
C ASN A 71 -11.15 -10.22 -7.53
N ASP A 72 -10.21 -9.36 -7.18
CA ASP A 72 -8.81 -9.78 -7.02
C ASP A 72 -8.54 -10.34 -5.61
N LEU A 73 -9.50 -10.20 -4.71
CA LEU A 73 -9.34 -10.74 -3.36
C LEU A 73 -9.51 -12.25 -3.40
N PRO A 74 -8.75 -13.00 -2.60
CA PRO A 74 -8.99 -14.43 -2.47
C PRO A 74 -10.42 -14.69 -2.00
N GLU A 75 -10.99 -15.80 -2.43
CA GLU A 75 -12.34 -16.14 -2.04
C GLU A 75 -12.46 -16.23 -0.52
N ALA A 76 -11.43 -16.72 0.17
CA ALA A 76 -11.44 -16.79 1.61
C ALA A 76 -11.61 -15.43 2.26
N VAL A 77 -10.97 -14.40 1.69
CA VAL A 77 -11.09 -13.03 2.20
C VAL A 77 -12.49 -12.49 1.92
N GLN A 78 -13.00 -12.73 0.72
CA GLN A 78 -14.34 -12.28 0.36
C GLN A 78 -15.39 -12.89 1.29
N THR A 79 -15.25 -14.16 1.57
CA THR A 79 -16.18 -14.87 2.46
C THR A 79 -16.08 -14.34 3.88
N ALA A 80 -14.84 -14.13 4.35
CA ALA A 80 -14.64 -13.63 5.72
C ALA A 80 -15.23 -12.26 5.89
N PHE A 81 -15.03 -11.39 4.90
CA PHE A 81 -15.59 -10.05 4.97
C PHE A 81 -17.12 -10.11 4.97
N GLY A 82 -17.71 -10.92 4.10
CA GLY A 82 -19.15 -11.01 3.97
C GLY A 82 -19.84 -11.57 5.19
N SER A 83 -19.12 -12.36 6.01
CA SER A 83 -19.70 -12.92 7.23
C SER A 83 -19.25 -12.19 8.48
N GLY A 84 -18.49 -11.12 8.35
CA GLY A 84 -17.95 -10.40 9.49
C GLY A 84 -18.80 -9.21 9.89
N GLU A 85 -18.34 -8.51 10.92
CA GLU A 85 -19.14 -7.42 11.48
C GLU A 85 -19.15 -6.18 10.60
N TYR A 86 -18.27 -6.09 9.61
CA TYR A 86 -18.21 -4.93 8.73
C TYR A 86 -18.88 -5.19 7.38
N ALA A 87 -19.58 -6.31 7.25
CA ALA A 87 -20.15 -6.72 5.96
C ALA A 87 -21.10 -5.68 5.37
N ASN A 88 -21.77 -4.90 6.22
CA ASN A 88 -22.75 -3.91 5.77
C ASN A 88 -22.16 -2.51 5.61
N TRP A 89 -20.87 -2.34 5.88
CA TRP A 89 -20.23 -1.04 5.71
C TRP A 89 -19.93 -0.82 4.23
N VAL A 90 -19.83 0.44 3.83
CA VAL A 90 -19.52 0.78 2.45
C VAL A 90 -18.07 0.43 2.18
N GLN A 91 -17.83 -0.33 1.14
CA GLN A 91 -16.47 -0.71 0.74
C GLN A 91 -15.90 0.43 -0.12
N ASP A 92 -14.72 0.89 0.25
CA ASP A 92 -14.14 2.06 -0.38
C ASP A 92 -12.97 1.69 -1.30
N ASP A 93 -11.99 0.99 -0.76
CA ASP A 93 -10.80 0.61 -1.52
C ASP A 93 -10.31 -0.75 -1.10
N TYR A 94 -9.53 -1.37 -1.96
CA TYR A 94 -8.94 -2.69 -1.70
C TYR A 94 -7.47 -2.65 -2.10
N TYR A 95 -6.61 -3.28 -1.28
CA TYR A 95 -5.18 -3.32 -1.55
C TYR A 95 -4.62 -4.69 -1.21
N PHE A 96 -3.47 -5.04 -1.84
CA PHE A 96 -2.68 -6.09 -1.24
C PHE A 96 -1.35 -5.47 -0.79
N LEU A 97 -0.74 -6.11 0.20
CA LEU A 97 0.51 -5.66 0.79
C LEU A 97 1.50 -6.80 0.75
N LEU A 98 2.68 -6.54 0.20
CA LEU A 98 3.77 -7.51 0.17
C LEU A 98 4.86 -7.04 1.10
N TYR A 99 5.46 -7.97 1.82
CA TYR A 99 6.50 -7.68 2.81
C TYR A 99 7.68 -8.61 2.60
N PRO A 100 8.89 -8.19 3.00
CA PRO A 100 10.05 -9.06 2.83
C PRO A 100 10.10 -10.25 3.80
N LEU A 101 9.55 -10.08 5.01
CA LEU A 101 9.75 -11.08 6.06
C LEU A 101 8.48 -11.61 6.67
N GLN A 102 7.34 -11.32 6.10
CA GLN A 102 6.08 -11.84 6.62
C GLN A 102 5.12 -12.07 5.48
N PRO A 103 4.08 -12.87 5.69
CA PRO A 103 3.13 -13.19 4.62
C PRO A 103 2.41 -11.95 4.13
N MET A 104 1.98 -11.99 2.89
CA MET A 104 1.21 -10.90 2.31
C MET A 104 -0.14 -10.76 3.00
N GLN A 105 -0.69 -9.58 2.92
CA GLN A 105 -1.99 -9.29 3.50
C GLN A 105 -2.86 -8.57 2.48
N TYR A 106 -4.17 -8.64 2.69
CA TYR A 106 -5.15 -7.91 1.90
C TYR A 106 -5.86 -6.91 2.80
N VAL A 107 -6.13 -5.73 2.26
CA VAL A 107 -6.77 -4.67 3.04
C VAL A 107 -8.07 -4.28 2.37
N ILE A 108 -9.13 -4.18 3.15
CA ILE A 108 -10.40 -3.63 2.69
C ILE A 108 -10.65 -2.38 3.52
N GLU A 109 -10.80 -1.23 2.86
CA GLU A 109 -11.17 0.00 3.54
C GLU A 109 -12.66 0.12 3.51
N VAL A 110 -13.26 0.35 4.67
CA VAL A 110 -14.71 0.43 4.80
C VAL A 110 -15.07 1.70 5.54
N LYS A 111 -16.28 2.19 5.29
CA LYS A 111 -16.75 3.35 6.02
C LYS A 111 -18.24 3.25 6.28
N GLN A 112 -18.65 3.90 7.35
CA GLN A 112 -20.04 3.97 7.73
C GLN A 112 -20.24 5.31 8.44
N GLY A 113 -21.06 6.19 7.88
CA GLY A 113 -21.21 7.53 8.38
C GLY A 113 -19.87 8.24 8.32
N ASN A 114 -19.40 8.73 9.46
CA ASN A 114 -18.11 9.43 9.53
C ASN A 114 -16.95 8.51 9.88
N GLN A 115 -17.22 7.24 10.08
CA GLN A 115 -16.18 6.31 10.52
C GLN A 115 -15.53 5.64 9.34
N LYS A 116 -14.21 5.48 9.39
CA LYS A 116 -13.44 4.80 8.35
C LYS A 116 -12.46 3.84 9.01
N TYR A 117 -12.45 2.61 8.55
CA TYR A 117 -11.59 1.56 9.11
C TYR A 117 -10.86 0.85 8.00
N GLN A 118 -9.68 0.35 8.31
CA GLN A 118 -8.92 -0.53 7.43
C GLN A 118 -8.90 -1.92 8.06
N LEU A 119 -9.30 -2.92 7.28
CA LEU A 119 -9.36 -4.30 7.73
C LEU A 119 -8.26 -5.08 7.04
N PHE A 120 -7.37 -5.69 7.82
CA PHE A 120 -6.23 -6.42 7.29
C PHE A 120 -6.47 -7.91 7.41
N TYR A 121 -6.48 -8.61 6.29
CA TYR A 121 -6.75 -10.04 6.23
C TYR A 121 -5.53 -10.81 5.74
N SER A 122 -5.32 -12.00 6.29
CA SER A 122 -4.36 -12.94 5.68
C SER A 122 -5.01 -13.57 4.46
N GLU A 123 -4.21 -14.25 3.66
CA GLU A 123 -4.71 -14.89 2.43
C GLU A 123 -5.81 -15.90 2.69
N ASP A 124 -5.79 -16.53 3.84
CA ASP A 124 -6.77 -17.56 4.17
C ASP A 124 -8.02 -16.98 4.83
N GLY A 125 -8.15 -15.65 4.85
CA GLY A 125 -9.35 -15.00 5.34
C GLY A 125 -9.34 -14.65 6.83
N GLY A 126 -8.21 -14.84 7.50
CA GLY A 126 -8.12 -14.46 8.91
C GLY A 126 -8.00 -12.94 9.04
N LEU A 127 -8.86 -12.35 9.86
CA LEU A 127 -8.77 -10.91 10.12
C LEU A 127 -7.65 -10.66 11.11
N MET A 128 -6.57 -10.06 10.63
CA MET A 128 -5.35 -9.90 11.42
C MET A 128 -5.35 -8.60 12.21
N ASN A 129 -5.97 -7.58 11.70
CA ASN A 129 -5.94 -6.27 12.34
C ASN A 129 -7.08 -5.42 11.83
N THR A 130 -7.51 -4.48 12.66
CA THR A 130 -8.55 -3.51 12.32
C THR A 130 -8.03 -2.16 12.82
N VAL A 131 -7.90 -1.21 11.90
CA VAL A 131 -7.34 0.09 12.24
C VAL A 131 -8.38 1.16 11.99
N ASN A 132 -8.64 1.98 13.00
CA ASN A 132 -9.56 3.09 12.87
C ASN A 132 -8.80 4.29 12.32
N VAL A 133 -9.14 4.70 11.11
CA VAL A 133 -8.48 5.84 10.45
C VAL A 133 -9.42 7.01 10.28
N THR A 134 -10.50 7.05 11.06
CA THR A 134 -11.49 8.12 10.99
C THR A 134 -10.81 9.47 11.22
N GLY A 135 -10.93 10.36 10.23
CA GLY A 135 -10.36 11.70 10.34
C GLY A 135 -8.85 11.74 10.40
N LYS A 136 -8.18 10.66 10.04
CA LYS A 136 -6.73 10.55 10.11
C LYS A 136 -6.16 10.26 8.75
N ASP A 137 -4.83 10.39 8.64
CA ASP A 137 -4.10 9.95 7.47
C ASP A 137 -4.29 8.42 7.34
N ASP A 138 -4.73 7.96 6.19
CA ASP A 138 -4.98 6.53 5.98
C ASP A 138 -3.80 5.83 5.32
N THR A 139 -2.65 6.47 5.29
CA THR A 139 -1.44 5.85 4.74
C THR A 139 -1.08 4.60 5.54
N ILE A 140 -0.80 3.52 4.83
CA ILE A 140 -0.37 2.29 5.47
C ILE A 140 1.15 2.27 5.45
N TYR A 141 1.76 2.31 6.62
CA TYR A 141 3.21 2.33 6.76
C TYR A 141 3.73 0.90 6.92
N PRO A 142 4.99 0.65 6.51
CA PRO A 142 5.57 -0.67 6.74
C PRO A 142 5.63 -0.99 8.23
N PRO A 143 5.57 -2.27 8.57
CA PRO A 143 5.70 -2.64 9.98
C PRO A 143 7.08 -2.25 10.49
N LYS A 144 7.13 -1.86 11.73
CA LYS A 144 8.42 -1.54 12.35
C LYS A 144 9.10 -2.83 12.74
N VAL A 145 10.40 -2.82 12.62
CA VAL A 145 11.20 -4.00 12.91
C VAL A 145 11.83 -3.87 14.27
#